data_0a5b9d40c0d43d8e6f2b5a5c0e4c2529
#
_entry.id   0a5b9d40c0d43d8e6f2b5a5c0e4c2529
#
_cell.length_a   1.000
_cell.length_b   1.000
_cell.length_c   1.000
_cell.angle_alpha   90.00
_cell.angle_beta   90.00
_cell.angle_gamma   90.00
#
_symmetry.space_group_name_H-M   'P 1'
#
loop_
_entity.id
_entity.type
_entity.pdbx_description
1 polymer ?
#
loop_
_entity_poly.entity_id
_entity_poly.type
_entity_poly.pdbx_seq_one_letter_code
_entity_poly.pdbx_strand_id
1 'polypeptide(L)'
;MVTTYKKAGVDITGIKKSHSAIGQIISSTHNLQKLAKVAHGFGHYAGIVEIPGNKFLAIHTDGVGTKILIANMLKKYDTIGIDCIAMNVNDIICVGATPISFVDYIAANKNNQHVFKKVVKGLVNGARRAQVPIIGGETAIMPDLFSGNSFAMDLAGTVVGILSKKEMMLGKSIKSGDAIIGIKSSGLHSNGFSLARSVLLSKYRINDRVNGVGHLGRAMLKPTEIYVKPVLEALAKCQIHGLAHITGGSFTKLLRLKNIGYDLDNLPKTPPLMQLIQDCG
;
A
#
# COMPACT_ATOMS: atom_id res chain seq x y z
N MET A 1 3.79 20.24 21.56
CA MET A 1 3.00 20.65 20.39
C MET A 1 2.62 19.39 19.62
N VAL A 2 1.34 19.18 19.36
CA VAL A 2 0.88 18.02 18.57
C VAL A 2 1.43 18.12 17.15
N THR A 3 2.13 17.08 16.70
CA THR A 3 2.66 16.99 15.33
C THR A 3 1.59 16.44 14.41
N THR A 4 1.29 17.11 13.31
CA THR A 4 0.29 16.71 12.33
C THR A 4 0.94 16.19 11.04
N TYR A 5 0.21 15.45 10.21
CA TYR A 5 0.69 15.02 8.88
C TYR A 5 1.20 16.20 8.05
N LYS A 6 0.51 17.35 8.07
CA LYS A 6 0.92 18.56 7.34
C LYS A 6 2.25 19.10 7.86
N LYS A 7 2.45 19.14 9.19
CA LYS A 7 3.73 19.55 9.80
C LYS A 7 4.87 18.56 9.50
N ALA A 8 4.53 17.28 9.31
CA ALA A 8 5.49 16.25 8.89
C ALA A 8 5.72 16.22 7.36
N GLY A 9 5.25 17.22 6.61
CA GLY A 9 5.46 17.37 5.17
C GLY A 9 4.43 16.68 4.28
N VAL A 10 3.31 16.16 4.84
CA VAL A 10 2.28 15.45 4.07
C VAL A 10 0.95 16.19 4.17
N ASP A 11 0.61 16.97 3.15
CA ASP A 11 -0.69 17.66 3.05
C ASP A 11 -1.76 16.75 2.40
N ILE A 12 -2.46 15.99 3.24
CA ILE A 12 -3.52 15.05 2.80
C ILE A 12 -4.65 15.77 2.05
N THR A 13 -5.00 16.99 2.47
CA THR A 13 -6.07 17.78 1.84
C THR A 13 -5.65 18.27 0.46
N GLY A 14 -4.42 18.80 0.34
CA GLY A 14 -3.84 19.21 -0.93
C GLY A 14 -3.73 18.04 -1.91
N ILE A 15 -3.27 16.88 -1.46
CA ILE A 15 -3.17 15.66 -2.27
C ILE A 15 -4.56 15.23 -2.80
N LYS A 16 -5.63 15.28 -1.98
CA LYS A 16 -6.99 14.96 -2.45
C LYS A 16 -7.47 15.88 -3.57
N LYS A 17 -7.21 17.20 -3.47
CA LYS A 17 -7.54 18.17 -4.52
C LYS A 17 -6.76 17.89 -5.81
N SER A 18 -5.45 17.65 -5.69
CA SER A 18 -4.60 17.28 -6.83
C SER A 18 -5.09 16.00 -7.52
N HIS A 19 -5.45 14.97 -6.74
CA HIS A 19 -5.98 13.71 -7.29
C HIS A 19 -7.30 13.92 -8.04
N SER A 20 -8.18 14.79 -7.58
CA SER A 20 -9.43 15.12 -8.30
C SER A 20 -9.13 15.75 -9.67
N ALA A 21 -8.24 16.74 -9.73
CA ALA A 21 -7.84 17.40 -10.96
C ALA A 21 -7.14 16.42 -11.94
N ILE A 22 -6.21 15.62 -11.42
CA ILE A 22 -5.49 14.58 -12.19
C ILE A 22 -6.50 13.58 -12.77
N GLY A 23 -7.46 13.11 -11.97
CA GLY A 23 -8.47 12.16 -12.42
C GLY A 23 -9.33 12.68 -13.58
N GLN A 24 -9.69 13.99 -13.58
CA GLN A 24 -10.39 14.63 -14.69
C GLN A 24 -9.55 14.63 -15.98
N ILE A 25 -8.28 14.97 -15.88
CA ILE A 25 -7.37 14.99 -17.04
C ILE A 25 -7.19 13.56 -17.59
N ILE A 26 -6.92 12.58 -16.73
CA ILE A 26 -6.72 11.18 -17.13
C ILE A 26 -7.97 10.62 -17.81
N SER A 27 -9.17 10.98 -17.34
CA SER A 27 -10.43 10.46 -17.90
C SER A 27 -10.62 10.79 -19.38
N SER A 28 -9.98 11.85 -19.90
CA SER A 28 -10.00 12.19 -21.33
C SER A 28 -9.37 11.08 -22.22
N THR A 29 -8.56 10.21 -21.63
CA THR A 29 -7.91 9.10 -22.34
C THR A 29 -8.71 7.79 -22.35
N HIS A 30 -9.80 7.70 -21.61
CA HIS A 30 -10.51 6.43 -21.37
C HIS A 30 -11.14 5.82 -22.64
N ASN A 31 -11.37 6.63 -23.67
CA ASN A 31 -12.00 6.21 -24.93
C ASN A 31 -11.01 6.02 -26.10
N LEU A 32 -9.69 6.12 -25.84
CA LEU A 32 -8.67 6.03 -26.88
C LEU A 32 -8.53 4.62 -27.45
N GLN A 33 -8.82 3.58 -26.66
CA GLN A 33 -8.68 2.20 -27.05
C GLN A 33 -10.05 1.52 -27.22
N LYS A 34 -10.24 0.81 -28.35
CA LYS A 34 -11.50 0.10 -28.66
C LYS A 34 -11.48 -1.36 -28.18
N LEU A 35 -10.31 -1.97 -28.11
CA LEU A 35 -10.13 -3.38 -27.71
C LEU A 35 -10.32 -3.58 -26.19
N ALA A 36 -9.95 -2.60 -25.41
CA ALA A 36 -10.11 -2.60 -23.96
C ALA A 36 -10.90 -1.37 -23.52
N LYS A 37 -12.01 -1.58 -22.82
CA LYS A 37 -12.87 -0.48 -22.33
C LYS A 37 -12.63 -0.24 -20.86
N VAL A 38 -12.48 1.02 -20.44
CA VAL A 38 -12.40 1.36 -19.02
C VAL A 38 -13.73 1.07 -18.35
N ALA A 39 -13.76 0.07 -17.49
CA ALA A 39 -14.93 -0.33 -16.70
C ALA A 39 -14.99 0.45 -15.37
N HIS A 40 -13.83 0.74 -14.78
CA HIS A 40 -13.69 1.62 -13.62
C HIS A 40 -12.34 2.34 -13.68
N GLY A 41 -12.39 3.65 -13.63
CA GLY A 41 -11.20 4.50 -13.75
C GLY A 41 -10.59 4.87 -12.39
N PHE A 42 -10.08 6.11 -12.32
CA PHE A 42 -9.38 6.67 -11.18
C PHE A 42 -10.30 6.87 -9.96
N GLY A 43 -9.78 6.58 -8.73
CA GLY A 43 -10.44 6.91 -7.48
C GLY A 43 -10.78 5.74 -6.55
N HIS A 44 -10.71 4.51 -7.02
CA HIS A 44 -10.84 3.28 -6.22
C HIS A 44 -9.47 2.67 -5.85
N TYR A 45 -9.40 1.39 -5.51
CA TYR A 45 -8.16 0.68 -5.17
C TYR A 45 -7.37 0.23 -6.40
N ALA A 46 -8.02 0.07 -7.57
CA ALA A 46 -7.37 -0.24 -8.84
C ALA A 46 -8.19 0.32 -10.01
N GLY A 47 -7.52 0.60 -11.13
CA GLY A 47 -8.18 0.81 -12.41
C GLY A 47 -8.60 -0.53 -13.01
N ILE A 48 -9.77 -0.59 -13.67
CA ILE A 48 -10.30 -1.82 -14.25
C ILE A 48 -10.65 -1.59 -15.72
N VAL A 49 -10.14 -2.46 -16.58
CA VAL A 49 -10.49 -2.48 -18.01
C VAL A 49 -11.17 -3.79 -18.36
N GLU A 50 -12.20 -3.70 -19.19
CA GLU A 50 -12.85 -4.84 -19.81
C GLU A 50 -12.07 -5.23 -21.07
N ILE A 51 -11.76 -6.51 -21.21
CA ILE A 51 -11.09 -7.09 -22.38
C ILE A 51 -12.01 -8.11 -23.06
N PRO A 52 -11.75 -8.54 -24.31
CA PRO A 52 -12.55 -9.54 -25.01
C PRO A 52 -12.79 -10.80 -24.17
N GLY A 53 -13.99 -11.40 -24.32
CA GLY A 53 -14.39 -12.61 -23.60
C GLY A 53 -14.99 -12.36 -22.22
N ASN A 54 -15.55 -11.18 -21.96
CA ASN A 54 -16.16 -10.79 -20.66
C ASN A 54 -15.21 -10.94 -19.46
N LYS A 55 -13.93 -10.72 -19.72
CA LYS A 55 -12.88 -10.69 -18.70
C LYS A 55 -12.51 -9.26 -18.36
N PHE A 56 -12.03 -9.05 -17.15
CA PHE A 56 -11.59 -7.75 -16.67
C PHE A 56 -10.17 -7.86 -16.12
N LEU A 57 -9.36 -6.86 -16.41
CA LEU A 57 -8.05 -6.70 -15.80
C LEU A 57 -8.11 -5.53 -14.83
N ALA A 58 -7.68 -5.77 -13.62
CA ALA A 58 -7.42 -4.73 -12.63
C ALA A 58 -5.92 -4.43 -12.62
N ILE A 59 -5.56 -3.14 -12.61
CA ILE A 59 -4.17 -2.69 -12.62
C ILE A 59 -3.99 -1.68 -11.51
N HIS A 60 -2.95 -1.88 -10.70
CA HIS A 60 -2.60 -0.98 -9.61
C HIS A 60 -1.09 -0.78 -9.54
N THR A 61 -0.66 0.42 -9.15
CA THR A 61 0.73 0.75 -8.88
C THR A 61 0.85 1.51 -7.56
N ASP A 62 1.79 1.10 -6.72
CA ASP A 62 2.11 1.77 -5.46
C ASP A 62 3.58 1.57 -5.09
N GLY A 63 4.11 2.49 -4.29
CA GLY A 63 5.47 2.46 -3.78
C GLY A 63 5.54 2.16 -2.29
N VAL A 64 6.74 1.80 -1.82
CA VAL A 64 7.01 1.57 -0.40
C VAL A 64 7.01 2.87 0.41
N GLY A 65 7.34 3.98 -0.24
CA GLY A 65 7.39 5.29 0.39
C GLY A 65 8.50 5.43 1.43
N THR A 66 8.31 6.34 2.38
CA THR A 66 9.38 6.78 3.30
C THR A 66 9.80 5.74 4.36
N LYS A 67 9.20 4.55 4.38
CA LYS A 67 9.69 3.38 5.14
C LYS A 67 11.11 2.99 4.74
N ILE A 68 11.47 3.22 3.47
CA ILE A 68 12.83 2.99 2.95
C ILE A 68 13.90 3.71 3.76
N LEU A 69 13.59 4.88 4.32
CA LEU A 69 14.53 5.63 5.15
C LEU A 69 14.88 4.87 6.45
N ILE A 70 13.93 4.15 7.02
CA ILE A 70 14.19 3.27 8.18
C ILE A 70 15.05 2.07 7.75
N ALA A 71 14.78 1.50 6.58
CA ALA A 71 15.61 0.43 6.02
C ALA A 71 17.06 0.88 5.81
N ASN A 72 17.28 2.09 5.32
CA ASN A 72 18.59 2.71 5.16
C ASN A 72 19.31 2.89 6.51
N MET A 73 18.63 3.42 7.54
CA MET A 73 19.18 3.60 8.89
C MET A 73 19.65 2.29 9.52
N LEU A 74 18.89 1.21 9.29
CA LEU A 74 19.18 -0.12 9.83
C LEU A 74 20.02 -1.02 8.89
N LYS A 75 20.30 -0.56 7.67
CA LYS A 75 20.94 -1.35 6.59
C LYS A 75 20.23 -2.69 6.35
N LYS A 76 18.89 -2.70 6.51
CA LYS A 76 18.02 -3.88 6.39
C LYS A 76 16.98 -3.65 5.29
N TYR A 77 17.17 -4.31 4.14
CA TYR A 77 16.40 -4.06 2.93
C TYR A 77 15.50 -5.22 2.47
N ASP A 78 15.63 -6.40 3.08
CA ASP A 78 14.87 -7.60 2.72
C ASP A 78 13.38 -7.51 3.08
N THR A 79 13.00 -6.59 3.95
CA THR A 79 11.60 -6.38 4.34
C THR A 79 10.83 -5.48 3.38
N ILE A 80 11.49 -4.46 2.80
CA ILE A 80 10.81 -3.47 1.94
C ILE A 80 10.34 -4.05 0.61
N GLY A 81 10.99 -5.12 0.11
CA GLY A 81 10.46 -5.86 -1.05
C GLY A 81 9.13 -6.55 -0.75
N ILE A 82 8.96 -7.08 0.48
CA ILE A 82 7.67 -7.64 0.92
C ILE A 82 6.62 -6.53 0.97
N ASP A 83 6.98 -5.34 1.49
CA ASP A 83 6.09 -4.19 1.54
C ASP A 83 5.63 -3.77 0.14
N CYS A 84 6.54 -3.74 -0.85
CA CYS A 84 6.23 -3.39 -2.23
C CYS A 84 5.18 -4.33 -2.84
N ILE A 85 5.36 -5.63 -2.68
CA ILE A 85 4.34 -6.62 -3.10
C ILE A 85 3.04 -6.39 -2.36
N ALA A 86 3.08 -6.30 -1.02
CA ALA A 86 1.89 -6.21 -0.18
C ALA A 86 1.02 -4.99 -0.49
N MET A 87 1.63 -3.81 -0.67
CA MET A 87 0.90 -2.57 -0.98
C MET A 87 0.09 -2.71 -2.27
N ASN A 88 0.68 -3.36 -3.26
CA ASN A 88 0.06 -3.56 -4.56
C ASN A 88 -1.01 -4.66 -4.56
N VAL A 89 -0.68 -5.86 -4.05
CA VAL A 89 -1.62 -6.98 -4.11
C VAL A 89 -2.81 -6.82 -3.16
N ASN A 90 -2.62 -6.15 -2.01
CA ASN A 90 -3.71 -5.88 -1.08
C ASN A 90 -4.72 -4.87 -1.64
N ASP A 91 -4.30 -3.93 -2.47
CA ASP A 91 -5.22 -3.00 -3.13
C ASP A 91 -5.99 -3.69 -4.24
N ILE A 92 -5.33 -4.54 -5.04
CA ILE A 92 -6.01 -5.18 -6.18
C ILE A 92 -7.07 -6.20 -5.74
N ILE A 93 -6.86 -6.91 -4.62
CA ILE A 93 -7.89 -7.80 -4.07
C ILE A 93 -9.10 -7.04 -3.52
N CYS A 94 -8.95 -5.76 -3.16
CA CYS A 94 -10.08 -4.92 -2.73
C CYS A 94 -11.11 -4.68 -3.83
N VAL A 95 -10.73 -4.84 -5.10
CA VAL A 95 -11.68 -4.79 -6.23
C VAL A 95 -12.16 -6.17 -6.68
N GLY A 96 -11.81 -7.23 -5.93
CA GLY A 96 -12.19 -8.62 -6.22
C GLY A 96 -11.28 -9.33 -7.21
N ALA A 97 -10.15 -8.72 -7.60
CA ALA A 97 -9.25 -9.30 -8.59
C ALA A 97 -8.25 -10.27 -7.96
N THR A 98 -7.98 -11.37 -8.65
CA THR A 98 -6.88 -12.29 -8.34
C THR A 98 -5.60 -11.78 -8.98
N PRO A 99 -4.52 -11.49 -8.22
CA PRO A 99 -3.24 -11.08 -8.79
C PRO A 99 -2.66 -12.16 -9.72
N ILE A 100 -2.21 -11.78 -10.93
CA ILE A 100 -1.67 -12.72 -11.92
C ILE A 100 -0.26 -12.39 -12.38
N SER A 101 0.20 -11.15 -12.22
CA SER A 101 1.56 -10.75 -12.57
C SER A 101 1.98 -9.49 -11.82
N PHE A 102 3.29 -9.34 -11.64
CA PHE A 102 3.90 -8.20 -10.97
C PHE A 102 5.17 -7.77 -11.69
N VAL A 103 5.42 -6.46 -11.73
CA VAL A 103 6.69 -5.86 -12.14
C VAL A 103 7.11 -4.81 -11.12
N ASP A 104 8.43 -4.62 -10.92
CA ASP A 104 8.96 -3.64 -10.00
C ASP A 104 9.73 -2.51 -10.70
N TYR A 105 9.89 -1.41 -10.00
CA TYR A 105 10.75 -0.30 -10.39
C TYR A 105 11.62 0.10 -9.20
N ILE A 106 12.93 -0.08 -9.35
CA ILE A 106 13.94 0.36 -8.39
C ILE A 106 14.66 1.57 -8.97
N ALA A 107 14.58 2.72 -8.28
CA ALA A 107 15.37 3.89 -8.59
C ALA A 107 16.42 4.11 -7.50
N ALA A 108 17.68 4.36 -7.84
CA ALA A 108 18.73 4.59 -6.85
C ALA A 108 19.75 5.63 -7.34
N ASN A 109 20.39 6.33 -6.37
CA ASN A 109 21.43 7.28 -6.69
C ASN A 109 22.74 6.65 -7.16
N LYS A 110 23.00 5.39 -6.83
CA LYS A 110 24.20 4.64 -7.25
C LYS A 110 23.95 3.14 -7.23
N ASN A 111 24.71 2.43 -8.04
CA ASN A 111 24.65 0.97 -8.07
C ASN A 111 25.12 0.38 -6.72
N ASN A 112 24.28 -0.49 -6.14
CA ASN A 112 24.63 -1.26 -4.95
C ASN A 112 24.02 -2.67 -5.04
N GLN A 113 24.75 -3.58 -5.69
CA GLN A 113 24.30 -4.95 -5.91
C GLN A 113 23.89 -5.69 -4.64
N HIS A 114 24.56 -5.42 -3.50
CA HIS A 114 24.24 -6.06 -2.22
C HIS A 114 22.84 -5.63 -1.73
N VAL A 115 22.52 -4.33 -1.83
CA VAL A 115 21.21 -3.80 -1.46
C VAL A 115 20.16 -4.34 -2.43
N PHE A 116 20.38 -4.25 -3.74
CA PHE A 116 19.42 -4.73 -4.75
C PHE A 116 19.11 -6.22 -4.57
N LYS A 117 20.11 -7.06 -4.34
CA LYS A 117 19.89 -8.49 -4.03
C LYS A 117 19.02 -8.70 -2.79
N LYS A 118 19.15 -7.86 -1.73
CA LYS A 118 18.30 -7.94 -0.55
C LYS A 118 16.87 -7.51 -0.84
N VAL A 119 16.69 -6.41 -1.58
CA VAL A 119 15.36 -5.93 -2.00
C VAL A 119 14.64 -7.01 -2.81
N VAL A 120 15.32 -7.55 -3.84
CA VAL A 120 14.74 -8.59 -4.71
C VAL A 120 14.42 -9.88 -3.92
N LYS A 121 15.24 -10.28 -2.94
CA LYS A 121 14.89 -11.38 -2.03
C LYS A 121 13.60 -11.10 -1.26
N GLY A 122 13.39 -9.85 -0.84
CA GLY A 122 12.15 -9.42 -0.22
C GLY A 122 10.96 -9.49 -1.19
N LEU A 123 11.12 -8.99 -2.42
CA LEU A 123 10.11 -9.10 -3.48
C LEU A 123 9.71 -10.56 -3.73
N VAL A 124 10.70 -11.45 -3.92
CA VAL A 124 10.45 -12.90 -4.13
C VAL A 124 9.71 -13.52 -2.94
N ASN A 125 10.07 -13.16 -1.70
CA ASN A 125 9.36 -13.66 -0.51
C ASN A 125 7.91 -13.19 -0.49
N GLY A 126 7.67 -11.89 -0.74
CA GLY A 126 6.32 -11.32 -0.84
C GLY A 126 5.51 -11.98 -1.97
N ALA A 127 6.10 -12.14 -3.14
CA ALA A 127 5.48 -12.76 -4.31
C ALA A 127 5.04 -14.21 -4.06
N ARG A 128 5.89 -15.00 -3.38
CA ARG A 128 5.53 -16.37 -2.96
C ARG A 128 4.33 -16.39 -2.00
N ARG A 129 4.29 -15.47 -1.03
CA ARG A 129 3.17 -15.34 -0.09
C ARG A 129 1.89 -14.90 -0.78
N ALA A 130 2.00 -13.99 -1.76
CA ALA A 130 0.88 -13.50 -2.56
C ALA A 130 0.48 -14.45 -3.70
N GLN A 131 1.28 -15.48 -3.99
CA GLN A 131 1.11 -16.39 -5.13
C GLN A 131 1.06 -15.66 -6.47
N VAL A 132 1.88 -14.62 -6.64
CA VAL A 132 1.97 -13.81 -7.86
C VAL A 132 3.37 -13.89 -8.47
N PRO A 133 3.54 -14.23 -9.75
CA PRO A 133 4.83 -14.24 -10.41
C PRO A 133 5.35 -12.81 -10.64
N ILE A 134 6.63 -12.59 -10.40
CA ILE A 134 7.35 -11.40 -10.87
C ILE A 134 7.85 -11.70 -12.28
N ILE A 135 7.37 -10.93 -13.27
CA ILE A 135 7.64 -11.22 -14.68
C ILE A 135 8.62 -10.23 -15.33
N GLY A 136 9.05 -9.21 -14.59
CA GLY A 136 9.99 -8.20 -15.06
C GLY A 136 10.13 -7.08 -14.06
N GLY A 137 10.81 -6.03 -14.47
CA GLY A 137 11.03 -4.82 -13.69
C GLY A 137 12.10 -3.94 -14.34
N GLU A 138 12.41 -2.81 -13.70
CA GLU A 138 13.42 -1.85 -14.12
C GLU A 138 14.28 -1.41 -12.94
N THR A 139 15.57 -1.22 -13.16
CA THR A 139 16.50 -0.67 -12.17
C THR A 139 17.23 0.53 -12.78
N ALA A 140 16.84 1.74 -12.36
CA ALA A 140 17.38 2.99 -12.84
C ALA A 140 18.39 3.58 -11.85
N ILE A 141 19.57 3.96 -12.35
CA ILE A 141 20.57 4.70 -11.58
C ILE A 141 20.48 6.17 -11.94
N MET A 142 20.03 6.98 -10.98
CA MET A 142 19.70 8.40 -11.15
C MET A 142 20.37 9.24 -10.06
N PRO A 143 21.68 9.51 -10.14
CA PRO A 143 22.44 10.18 -9.08
C PRO A 143 21.91 11.58 -8.75
N ASP A 144 21.45 12.32 -9.76
CA ASP A 144 21.02 13.72 -9.59
C ASP A 144 19.61 13.89 -9.01
N LEU A 145 18.80 12.82 -8.98
CA LEU A 145 17.45 12.86 -8.42
C LEU A 145 17.41 12.64 -6.89
N PHE A 146 18.48 12.13 -6.31
CA PHE A 146 18.56 11.85 -4.89
C PHE A 146 19.60 12.73 -4.23
N SER A 147 19.18 13.56 -3.26
CA SER A 147 20.09 14.44 -2.54
C SER A 147 21.02 13.69 -1.58
N GLY A 148 22.26 14.19 -1.44
CA GLY A 148 23.23 13.74 -0.45
C GLY A 148 24.13 12.58 -0.92
N ASN A 149 25.22 12.34 -0.14
CA ASN A 149 26.28 11.36 -0.46
C ASN A 149 25.95 9.92 -0.02
N SER A 150 24.93 9.73 0.81
CA SER A 150 24.51 8.41 1.29
C SER A 150 23.73 7.64 0.22
N PHE A 151 23.66 6.32 0.36
CA PHE A 151 22.81 5.50 -0.51
C PHE A 151 21.35 5.88 -0.34
N ALA A 152 20.71 6.23 -1.45
CA ALA A 152 19.28 6.57 -1.50
C ALA A 152 18.63 5.79 -2.64
N MET A 153 17.37 5.37 -2.43
CA MET A 153 16.59 4.64 -3.42
C MET A 153 15.10 4.87 -3.21
N ASP A 154 14.34 4.59 -4.25
CA ASP A 154 12.89 4.37 -4.19
C ASP A 154 12.56 2.99 -4.75
N LEU A 155 11.41 2.45 -4.33
CA LEU A 155 10.91 1.15 -4.73
C LEU A 155 9.40 1.22 -4.93
N ALA A 156 8.96 0.94 -6.12
CA ALA A 156 7.56 0.84 -6.50
C ALA A 156 7.30 -0.46 -7.25
N GLY A 157 6.04 -0.80 -7.43
CA GLY A 157 5.64 -1.94 -8.23
C GLY A 157 4.30 -1.71 -8.91
N THR A 158 4.02 -2.55 -9.89
CA THR A 158 2.75 -2.60 -10.58
C THR A 158 2.26 -4.04 -10.60
N VAL A 159 1.02 -4.23 -10.19
CA VAL A 159 0.34 -5.52 -10.21
C VAL A 159 -0.78 -5.51 -11.24
N VAL A 160 -0.93 -6.62 -11.95
CA VAL A 160 -2.10 -6.91 -12.77
C VAL A 160 -2.85 -8.07 -12.14
N GLY A 161 -4.17 -7.95 -12.07
CA GLY A 161 -5.07 -9.01 -11.62
C GLY A 161 -6.18 -9.23 -12.61
N ILE A 162 -6.81 -10.39 -12.51
CA ILE A 162 -7.95 -10.78 -13.36
C ILE A 162 -9.19 -10.98 -12.48
N LEU A 163 -10.34 -10.63 -13.03
CA LEU A 163 -11.65 -10.84 -12.40
C LEU A 163 -12.73 -10.97 -13.46
N SER A 164 -13.83 -11.59 -13.09
CA SER A 164 -15.08 -11.57 -13.86
C SER A 164 -15.95 -10.38 -13.41
N LYS A 165 -17.01 -10.08 -14.19
CA LYS A 165 -17.98 -9.04 -13.82
C LYS A 165 -18.66 -9.31 -12.48
N LYS A 166 -18.89 -10.58 -12.11
CA LYS A 166 -19.53 -10.98 -10.86
C LYS A 166 -18.62 -10.75 -9.64
N GLU A 167 -17.31 -10.88 -9.82
CA GLU A 167 -16.29 -10.72 -8.77
C GLU A 167 -15.96 -9.26 -8.52
N MET A 168 -16.38 -8.33 -9.41
CA MET A 168 -16.05 -6.90 -9.31
C MET A 168 -16.62 -6.27 -8.05
N MET A 169 -15.75 -5.94 -7.11
CA MET A 169 -16.07 -5.43 -5.78
C MET A 169 -15.86 -3.91 -5.71
N LEU A 170 -16.91 -3.13 -5.90
CA LEU A 170 -16.86 -1.65 -5.87
C LEU A 170 -17.68 -1.04 -4.72
N GLY A 171 -18.13 -1.84 -3.77
CA GLY A 171 -18.90 -1.37 -2.62
C GLY A 171 -20.35 -0.99 -2.91
N LYS A 172 -20.84 -1.19 -4.14
CA LYS A 172 -22.22 -0.82 -4.52
C LYS A 172 -23.30 -1.53 -3.68
N SER A 173 -23.02 -2.77 -3.27
CA SER A 173 -23.93 -3.63 -2.49
C SER A 173 -23.95 -3.33 -0.99
N ILE A 174 -23.06 -2.47 -0.50
CA ILE A 174 -23.02 -2.10 0.93
C ILE A 174 -24.33 -1.42 1.31
N LYS A 175 -24.91 -1.85 2.43
CA LYS A 175 -26.17 -1.33 2.96
C LYS A 175 -26.15 -1.21 4.48
N SER A 176 -27.07 -0.48 5.05
CA SER A 176 -27.26 -0.43 6.50
C SER A 176 -27.54 -1.82 7.04
N GLY A 177 -26.94 -2.15 8.19
CA GLY A 177 -26.99 -3.47 8.83
C GLY A 177 -25.90 -4.44 8.39
N ASP A 178 -25.04 -4.08 7.40
CA ASP A 178 -23.86 -4.88 7.09
C ASP A 178 -22.86 -4.85 8.24
N ALA A 179 -22.32 -6.01 8.61
CA ALA A 179 -21.25 -6.10 9.62
C ALA A 179 -19.90 -5.67 9.05
N ILE A 180 -19.16 -4.90 9.82
CA ILE A 180 -17.77 -4.50 9.48
C ILE A 180 -16.80 -5.41 10.23
N ILE A 181 -15.98 -6.16 9.49
CA ILE A 181 -14.98 -7.06 10.04
C ILE A 181 -13.59 -6.50 9.78
N GLY A 182 -12.82 -6.24 10.85
CA GLY A 182 -11.44 -5.81 10.78
C GLY A 182 -10.46 -6.99 10.78
N ILE A 183 -9.55 -7.01 9.80
CA ILE A 183 -8.42 -7.94 9.80
C ILE A 183 -7.20 -7.18 10.34
N LYS A 184 -6.55 -7.75 11.36
CA LYS A 184 -5.42 -7.10 12.04
C LYS A 184 -4.22 -6.84 11.12
N SER A 185 -3.54 -5.71 11.33
CA SER A 185 -2.26 -5.41 10.70
C SER A 185 -1.09 -6.09 11.41
N SER A 186 0.05 -6.13 10.74
CA SER A 186 1.33 -6.56 11.34
C SER A 186 2.05 -5.42 12.10
N GLY A 187 1.64 -4.18 11.91
CA GLY A 187 2.27 -2.97 12.44
C GLY A 187 1.88 -1.73 11.62
N LEU A 188 2.80 -0.79 11.43
CA LEU A 188 2.58 0.43 10.64
C LEU A 188 2.37 0.15 9.15
N HIS A 189 2.70 -1.05 8.69
CA HIS A 189 2.76 -1.41 7.28
C HIS A 189 3.74 -0.52 6.51
N SER A 190 3.28 0.21 5.46
CA SER A 190 4.11 1.13 4.68
C SER A 190 3.59 2.58 4.72
N ASN A 191 2.70 2.90 5.65
CA ASN A 191 2.05 4.21 5.71
C ASN A 191 2.36 4.96 7.01
N GLY A 192 2.25 6.30 6.98
CA GLY A 192 2.44 7.15 8.16
C GLY A 192 3.89 7.32 8.61
N PHE A 193 4.87 6.87 7.84
CA PHE A 193 6.29 6.88 8.23
C PHE A 193 6.90 8.28 8.37
N SER A 194 6.44 9.28 7.63
CA SER A 194 6.91 10.66 7.80
C SER A 194 6.55 11.17 9.19
N LEU A 195 5.31 10.96 9.65
CA LEU A 195 4.86 11.32 10.99
C LEU A 195 5.55 10.46 12.05
N ALA A 196 5.49 9.14 11.93
CA ALA A 196 6.08 8.21 12.90
C ALA A 196 7.57 8.48 13.11
N ARG A 197 8.34 8.71 12.03
CA ARG A 197 9.75 9.05 12.09
C ARG A 197 9.97 10.39 12.78
N SER A 198 9.21 11.43 12.44
CA SER A 198 9.33 12.75 13.01
C SER A 198 9.13 12.72 14.53
N VAL A 199 8.07 12.05 15.02
CA VAL A 199 7.77 12.04 16.46
C VAL A 199 8.62 11.05 17.25
N LEU A 200 8.94 9.89 16.71
CA LEU A 200 9.71 8.87 17.43
C LEU A 200 11.20 9.23 17.49
N LEU A 201 11.79 9.66 16.37
CA LEU A 201 13.23 9.97 16.33
C LEU A 201 13.59 11.32 16.94
N SER A 202 12.61 12.14 17.35
CA SER A 202 12.85 13.29 18.22
C SER A 202 13.14 12.91 19.68
N LYS A 203 12.71 11.71 20.10
CA LYS A 203 12.84 11.23 21.50
C LYS A 203 13.72 9.98 21.64
N TYR A 204 13.83 9.17 20.60
CA TYR A 204 14.54 7.88 20.62
C TYR A 204 15.52 7.76 19.45
N ARG A 205 16.55 6.95 19.64
CA ARG A 205 17.43 6.49 18.55
C ARG A 205 16.81 5.27 17.88
N ILE A 206 17.08 5.07 16.61
CA ILE A 206 16.49 3.96 15.83
C ILE A 206 16.82 2.56 16.40
N ASN A 207 17.95 2.44 17.12
CA ASN A 207 18.41 1.20 17.72
C ASN A 207 17.96 1.01 19.18
N ASP A 208 17.22 1.95 19.76
CA ASP A 208 16.78 1.87 21.16
C ASP A 208 15.80 0.72 21.36
N ARG A 209 15.82 0.15 22.56
CA ARG A 209 14.79 -0.75 23.07
C ARG A 209 13.81 0.06 23.90
N VAL A 210 12.54 0.04 23.50
CA VAL A 210 11.46 0.76 24.17
C VAL A 210 10.55 -0.25 24.85
N ASN A 211 10.19 0.02 26.11
CA ASN A 211 9.31 -0.86 26.87
C ASN A 211 7.97 -1.10 26.12
N GLY A 212 7.50 -2.33 26.10
CA GLY A 212 6.29 -2.73 25.38
C GLY A 212 6.42 -2.83 23.85
N VAL A 213 7.44 -2.18 23.24
CA VAL A 213 7.66 -2.18 21.77
C VAL A 213 8.83 -3.09 21.35
N GLY A 214 9.84 -3.21 22.21
CA GLY A 214 11.10 -3.88 21.89
C GLY A 214 12.08 -2.99 21.11
N HIS A 215 12.79 -3.55 20.13
CA HIS A 215 13.74 -2.78 19.30
C HIS A 215 12.98 -1.88 18.32
N LEU A 216 13.06 -0.57 18.52
CA LEU A 216 12.24 0.42 17.80
C LEU A 216 12.31 0.28 16.29
N GLY A 217 13.50 0.30 15.71
CA GLY A 217 13.66 0.22 14.28
C GLY A 217 13.16 -1.11 13.67
N ARG A 218 13.31 -2.23 14.40
CA ARG A 218 12.74 -3.52 13.95
C ARG A 218 11.23 -3.52 14.00
N ALA A 219 10.63 -2.92 15.01
CA ALA A 219 9.18 -2.76 15.11
C ALA A 219 8.63 -1.90 13.96
N MET A 220 9.33 -0.81 13.62
CA MET A 220 8.99 0.04 12.48
C MET A 220 9.17 -0.67 11.13
N LEU A 221 10.18 -1.54 10.98
CA LEU A 221 10.43 -2.30 9.74
C LEU A 221 9.61 -3.58 9.59
N LYS A 222 8.71 -3.88 10.51
CA LYS A 222 7.87 -5.06 10.36
C LYS A 222 7.16 -5.03 9.00
N PRO A 223 7.28 -6.10 8.18
CA PRO A 223 6.69 -6.08 6.83
C PRO A 223 5.18 -5.94 6.87
N THR A 224 4.63 -5.31 5.87
CA THR A 224 3.20 -5.26 5.59
C THR A 224 2.64 -6.67 5.45
N GLU A 225 1.50 -6.94 6.06
CA GLU A 225 0.82 -8.22 5.93
C GLU A 225 0.25 -8.38 4.52
N ILE A 226 0.31 -9.59 3.99
CA ILE A 226 -0.24 -9.94 2.67
C ILE A 226 -1.53 -10.73 2.89
N TYR A 227 -2.65 -10.13 2.47
CA TYR A 227 -4.00 -10.66 2.73
C TYR A 227 -4.58 -11.44 1.55
N VAL A 228 -3.84 -11.65 0.46
CA VAL A 228 -4.36 -12.27 -0.79
C VAL A 228 -5.07 -13.58 -0.51
N LYS A 229 -4.38 -14.55 0.09
CA LYS A 229 -4.93 -15.88 0.33
C LYS A 229 -6.20 -15.85 1.20
N PRO A 230 -6.19 -15.30 2.43
CA PRO A 230 -7.37 -15.32 3.29
C PRO A 230 -8.55 -14.51 2.71
N VAL A 231 -8.28 -13.42 1.97
CA VAL A 231 -9.35 -12.62 1.36
C VAL A 231 -9.98 -13.33 0.17
N LEU A 232 -9.18 -13.94 -0.73
CA LEU A 232 -9.74 -14.71 -1.86
C LEU A 232 -10.51 -15.95 -1.36
N GLU A 233 -10.04 -16.62 -0.29
CA GLU A 233 -10.79 -17.71 0.34
C GLU A 233 -12.12 -17.24 0.95
N ALA A 234 -12.14 -16.06 1.57
CA ALA A 234 -13.36 -15.46 2.11
C ALA A 234 -14.35 -15.09 0.99
N LEU A 235 -13.86 -14.47 -0.10
CA LEU A 235 -14.68 -14.13 -1.27
C LEU A 235 -15.34 -15.37 -1.92
N ALA A 236 -14.65 -16.51 -1.90
CA ALA A 236 -15.18 -17.77 -2.44
C ALA A 236 -16.25 -18.40 -1.55
N LYS A 237 -16.30 -18.09 -0.25
CA LYS A 237 -17.16 -18.76 0.74
C LYS A 237 -18.25 -17.87 1.33
N CYS A 238 -18.07 -16.55 1.30
CA CYS A 238 -18.94 -15.59 1.99
C CYS A 238 -19.47 -14.55 1.01
N GLN A 239 -20.65 -14.02 1.30
CA GLN A 239 -21.17 -12.84 0.62
C GLN A 239 -20.52 -11.60 1.23
N ILE A 240 -19.65 -10.97 0.47
CA ILE A 240 -18.92 -9.76 0.87
C ILE A 240 -19.41 -8.60 0.00
N HIS A 241 -19.76 -7.47 0.62
CA HIS A 241 -20.31 -6.30 -0.06
C HIS A 241 -19.26 -5.23 -0.39
N GLY A 242 -18.10 -5.28 0.25
CA GLY A 242 -16.99 -4.35 0.03
C GLY A 242 -15.74 -4.75 0.79
N LEU A 243 -14.59 -4.35 0.27
CA LEU A 243 -13.28 -4.56 0.87
C LEU A 243 -12.51 -3.24 0.90
N ALA A 244 -11.88 -2.93 2.02
CA ALA A 244 -11.07 -1.73 2.16
C ALA A 244 -9.69 -2.06 2.73
N HIS A 245 -8.64 -1.64 2.05
CA HIS A 245 -7.29 -1.66 2.56
C HIS A 245 -7.02 -0.36 3.33
N ILE A 246 -6.91 -0.47 4.65
CA ILE A 246 -6.71 0.68 5.54
C ILE A 246 -5.23 1.08 5.52
N THR A 247 -4.93 2.14 4.77
CA THR A 247 -3.61 2.71 4.51
C THR A 247 -3.57 4.20 4.84
N GLY A 248 -2.81 5.01 4.10
CA GLY A 248 -2.77 6.48 4.27
C GLY A 248 -4.17 7.09 4.20
N GLY A 249 -4.52 7.92 5.18
CA GLY A 249 -5.87 8.45 5.37
C GLY A 249 -6.77 7.60 6.28
N SER A 250 -6.26 6.47 6.79
CA SER A 250 -6.94 5.63 7.80
C SER A 250 -8.37 5.23 7.38
N PHE A 251 -9.34 5.28 8.30
CA PHE A 251 -10.73 4.87 8.05
C PHE A 251 -11.47 5.69 6.98
N THR A 252 -10.94 6.86 6.56
CA THR A 252 -11.51 7.58 5.40
C THR A 252 -11.46 6.75 4.10
N LYS A 253 -10.68 5.66 4.08
CA LYS A 253 -10.64 4.71 2.97
C LYS A 253 -11.97 3.98 2.75
N LEU A 254 -12.80 3.84 3.78
CA LEU A 254 -14.15 3.27 3.67
C LEU A 254 -15.04 4.09 2.74
N LEU A 255 -14.86 5.42 2.71
CA LEU A 255 -15.60 6.31 1.82
C LEU A 255 -15.33 6.08 0.33
N ARG A 256 -14.22 5.38 -0.03
CA ARG A 256 -13.98 4.95 -1.41
C ARG A 256 -14.97 3.91 -1.90
N LEU A 257 -15.52 3.10 -0.99
CA LEU A 257 -16.50 2.07 -1.31
C LEU A 257 -17.89 2.68 -1.48
N LYS A 258 -18.32 3.45 -0.49
CA LYS A 258 -19.62 4.12 -0.49
C LYS A 258 -19.57 5.32 0.45
N ASN A 259 -20.13 6.43 0.02
CA ASN A 259 -20.19 7.65 0.84
C ASN A 259 -21.41 7.59 1.79
N ILE A 260 -21.26 6.84 2.87
CA ILE A 260 -22.25 6.66 3.96
C ILE A 260 -21.55 6.74 5.32
N GLY A 261 -22.33 6.72 6.42
CA GLY A 261 -21.78 6.55 7.77
C GLY A 261 -21.30 5.10 7.98
N TYR A 262 -20.18 4.97 8.69
CA TYR A 262 -19.62 3.70 9.15
C TYR A 262 -19.44 3.78 10.66
N ASP A 263 -20.07 2.86 11.39
CA ASP A 263 -19.93 2.76 12.84
C ASP A 263 -18.85 1.73 13.18
N LEU A 264 -17.84 2.14 13.94
CA LEU A 264 -16.69 1.34 14.34
C LEU A 264 -16.59 1.31 15.85
N ASP A 265 -17.51 0.60 16.49
CA ASP A 265 -17.73 0.60 17.93
C ASP A 265 -16.85 -0.39 18.73
N ASN A 266 -16.34 -1.42 18.07
CA ASN A 266 -15.56 -2.49 18.71
C ASN A 266 -14.14 -2.58 18.13
N LEU A 267 -13.35 -1.51 18.29
CA LEU A 267 -11.95 -1.49 17.84
C LEU A 267 -11.04 -2.28 18.80
N PRO A 268 -10.04 -3.01 18.27
CA PRO A 268 -9.07 -3.70 19.10
C PRO A 268 -8.20 -2.70 19.86
N LYS A 269 -7.60 -3.15 20.96
CA LYS A 269 -6.65 -2.35 21.75
C LYS A 269 -5.52 -1.83 20.87
N THR A 270 -5.19 -0.55 21.01
CA THR A 270 -4.11 0.11 20.25
C THR A 270 -2.79 -0.65 20.41
N PRO A 271 -2.12 -1.04 19.31
CA PRO A 271 -0.82 -1.70 19.37
C PRO A 271 0.25 -0.82 20.04
N PRO A 272 1.20 -1.39 20.80
CA PRO A 272 2.18 -0.63 21.58
C PRO A 272 2.99 0.40 20.78
N LEU A 273 3.39 0.08 19.53
CA LEU A 273 4.11 1.03 18.68
C LEU A 273 3.22 2.22 18.27
N MET A 274 1.95 2.00 18.00
CA MET A 274 1.01 3.06 17.66
C MET A 274 0.69 3.93 18.89
N GLN A 275 0.56 3.31 20.08
CA GLN A 275 0.43 4.03 21.33
C GLN A 275 1.65 4.90 21.60
N LEU A 276 2.88 4.37 21.40
CA LEU A 276 4.11 5.12 21.54
C LEU A 276 4.16 6.34 20.60
N ILE A 277 3.69 6.20 19.35
CA ILE A 277 3.61 7.33 18.40
C ILE A 277 2.67 8.40 18.92
N GLN A 278 1.51 8.02 19.44
CA GLN A 278 0.54 8.94 20.03
C GLN A 278 1.09 9.66 21.26
N ASP A 279 1.79 8.95 22.14
CA ASP A 279 2.39 9.51 23.37
C ASP A 279 3.57 10.45 23.06
N CYS A 280 4.19 10.28 21.91
CA CYS A 280 5.32 11.10 21.47
C CYS A 280 4.91 12.38 20.72
N GLY A 281 3.80 12.42 20.08
CA GLY A 281 3.37 13.53 19.21
C GLY A 281 1.96 13.93 19.34
#